data_705a2b307187c5b0f77f509eb2a19c76
#
_entry.id   705a2b307187c5b0f77f509eb2a19c76
#
_cell.length_a   1.000
_cell.length_b   1.000
_cell.length_c   1.000
_cell.angle_alpha   90.00
_cell.angle_beta   90.00
_cell.angle_gamma   90.00
#
_symmetry.space_group_name_H-M   'P 1'
#
loop_
_entity.id
_entity.type
_entity.pdbx_description
1 polymer ?
#
loop_
_entity_poly.entity_id
_entity_poly.type
_entity_poly.pdbx_seq_one_letter_code
_entity_poly.pdbx_strand_id
1 'polypeptide(L)'
;MSHPKNPKDIKPDYEIGSRNVYADLGRAAASNLLIKAQLVSKISEILEEQGLTQVKAAALLGIPQPKLSSMLRGQFRGLSERKLMDCLTRLGQDVQISVRHAPKTQGQGALSVVFS
;
A
#
# COMPACT_ATOMS: atom_id res chain seq x y z
N MET A 1 20.84 16.10 6.19
CA MET A 1 20.26 15.95 5.76
C MET A 1 20.08 15.74 5.63
N SER A 2 20.42 16.13 6.05
CA SER A 2 19.81 15.99 5.76
C SER A 2 19.63 15.72 5.82
N HIS A 3 19.37 15.65 6.00
CA HIS A 3 18.83 15.37 5.90
C HIS A 3 18.59 14.87 5.97
N PRO A 4 18.02 14.54 6.17
CA PRO A 4 17.48 14.08 6.11
C PRO A 4 17.36 13.73 6.12
N LYS A 5 17.34 13.56 6.38
CA LYS A 5 16.76 13.18 6.31
C LYS A 5 16.44 12.54 6.10
N ASN A 6 16.65 12.38 6.48
CA ASN A 6 16.06 11.88 6.13
C ASN A 6 15.71 11.34 6.21
N PRO A 7 15.16 11.06 6.53
CA PRO A 7 14.61 10.56 6.54
C PRO A 7 14.56 10.21 6.67
N LYS A 8 14.49 10.09 7.01
CA LYS A 8 14.13 9.93 7.05
C LYS A 8 14.10 9.91 7.41
N ASP A 9 14.52 10.19 7.63
CA ASP A 9 14.28 10.42 7.78
C ASP A 9 14.01 10.33 8.24
N ILE A 10 13.95 10.31 8.82
CA ILE A 10 13.39 10.22 8.99
C ILE A 10 13.02 10.06 9.41
N LYS A 11 12.82 10.25 9.86
CA LYS A 11 12.18 10.22 10.03
C LYS A 11 11.56 9.98 10.21
N PRO A 12 11.57 10.15 10.65
CA PRO A 12 10.84 9.88 10.71
C PRO A 12 10.44 9.93 10.82
N ASP A 13 10.22 10.26 11.17
CA ASP A 13 9.61 10.57 11.14
C ASP A 13 9.45 11.29 11.33
N TYR A 14 9.60 12.12 11.79
CA TYR A 14 9.28 12.94 11.87
C TYR A 14 9.33 14.00 12.01
N GLU A 15 9.29 14.96 11.97
CA GLU A 15 9.29 15.97 12.04
C GLU A 15 9.31 16.74 11.90
N ILE A 16 9.46 17.40 12.11
CA ILE A 16 9.33 18.44 12.22
C ILE A 16 9.58 19.64 12.02
N GLY A 17 9.96 20.17 12.86
CA GLY A 17 10.18 21.46 12.50
C GLY A 17 9.09 22.32 12.09
N SER A 18 8.97 22.50 10.87
CA SER A 18 7.94 23.34 10.31
C SER A 18 6.61 22.63 10.16
N ARG A 19 5.55 23.40 9.94
CA ARG A 19 4.25 22.84 9.63
C ARG A 19 4.29 22.01 8.35
N ASN A 20 5.18 22.34 7.44
CA ASN A 20 5.31 21.60 6.20
C ASN A 20 5.71 20.15 6.46
N VAL A 21 6.47 19.91 7.52
CA VAL A 21 6.83 18.54 7.88
C VAL A 21 5.57 17.73 8.20
N TYR A 22 4.66 18.32 8.97
CA TYR A 22 3.41 17.63 9.31
C TYR A 22 2.51 17.46 8.09
N ALA A 23 2.45 18.46 7.23
CA ALA A 23 1.68 18.37 6.00
C ALA A 23 2.24 17.27 5.10
N ASP A 24 3.57 17.17 5.00
CA ASP A 24 4.19 16.13 4.20
C ASP A 24 3.95 14.75 4.77
N LEU A 25 3.99 14.62 6.10
CA LEU A 25 3.69 13.35 6.76
C LEU A 25 2.22 12.96 6.50
N GLY A 26 1.31 13.94 6.55
CA GLY A 26 -0.09 13.69 6.26
C GLY A 26 -0.31 13.22 4.84
N ARG A 27 0.37 13.85 3.89
CA ARG A 27 0.27 13.44 2.49
C ARG A 27 0.87 12.05 2.28
N ALA A 28 2.00 11.76 2.92
CA ALA A 28 2.63 10.45 2.81
C ALA A 28 1.71 9.37 3.38
N ALA A 29 1.11 9.62 4.53
CA ALA A 29 0.19 8.67 5.15
C ALA A 29 -1.03 8.46 4.27
N ALA A 30 -1.58 9.54 3.69
CA ALA A 30 -2.72 9.45 2.79
C ALA A 30 -2.38 8.67 1.53
N SER A 31 -1.19 8.89 0.97
CA SER A 31 -0.73 8.16 -0.22
C SER A 31 -0.58 6.69 0.07
N ASN A 32 0.02 6.34 1.22
CA ASN A 32 0.18 4.94 1.60
C ASN A 32 -1.16 4.27 1.80
N LEU A 33 -2.11 4.97 2.42
CA LEU A 33 -3.44 4.44 2.64
C LEU A 33 -4.16 4.23 1.32
N LEU A 34 -4.01 5.17 0.39
CA LEU A 34 -4.59 5.04 -0.94
C LEU A 34 -4.04 3.83 -1.68
N ILE A 35 -2.73 3.61 -1.61
CA ILE A 35 -2.11 2.46 -2.25
C ILE A 35 -2.64 1.16 -1.65
N LYS A 36 -2.75 1.09 -0.32
CA LYS A 36 -3.33 -0.08 0.32
C LYS A 36 -4.77 -0.31 -0.13
N ALA A 37 -5.55 0.77 -0.22
CA ALA A 37 -6.93 0.66 -0.66
C ALA A 37 -7.02 0.13 -2.09
N GLN A 38 -6.13 0.59 -2.97
CA GLN A 38 -6.11 0.12 -4.35
C GLN A 38 -5.73 -1.36 -4.42
N LEU A 39 -4.75 -1.78 -3.64
CA LEU A 39 -4.34 -3.19 -3.60
C LEU A 39 -5.46 -4.08 -3.06
N VAL A 40 -6.12 -3.65 -2.00
CA VAL A 40 -7.25 -4.39 -1.42
C VAL A 40 -8.41 -4.49 -2.41
N SER A 41 -8.69 -3.39 -3.11
CA SER A 41 -9.76 -3.37 -4.11
C SER A 41 -9.47 -4.38 -5.22
N LYS A 42 -8.23 -4.45 -5.67
CA LYS A 42 -7.84 -5.42 -6.70
C LYS A 42 -7.96 -6.85 -6.19
N ILE A 43 -7.54 -7.10 -4.95
CA ILE A 43 -7.68 -8.41 -4.32
C ILE A 43 -9.16 -8.81 -4.28
N SER A 44 -10.01 -7.90 -3.84
CA SER A 44 -11.45 -8.14 -3.76
C SER A 44 -12.03 -8.51 -5.12
N GLU A 45 -11.64 -7.75 -6.15
CA GLU A 45 -12.08 -8.00 -7.52
C GLU A 45 -11.70 -9.39 -8.00
N ILE A 46 -10.45 -9.80 -7.73
CA ILE A 46 -9.97 -11.11 -8.15
C ILE A 46 -10.70 -12.23 -7.42
N LEU A 47 -10.93 -12.05 -6.12
CA LEU A 47 -11.66 -13.06 -5.34
C LEU A 47 -13.06 -13.26 -5.90
N GLU A 48 -13.71 -12.16 -6.30
CA GLU A 48 -15.02 -12.23 -6.94
C GLU A 48 -14.97 -12.96 -8.27
N GLU A 49 -13.99 -12.59 -9.10
CA GLU A 49 -13.83 -13.20 -10.43
C GLU A 49 -13.58 -14.70 -10.34
N GLN A 50 -12.82 -15.12 -9.32
CA GLN A 50 -12.49 -16.53 -9.14
C GLN A 50 -13.57 -17.29 -8.36
N GLY A 51 -14.60 -16.58 -7.89
CA GLY A 51 -15.70 -17.20 -7.15
C GLY A 51 -15.27 -17.81 -5.83
N LEU A 52 -14.26 -17.24 -5.19
CA LEU A 52 -13.72 -17.79 -3.94
C LEU A 52 -14.53 -17.30 -2.75
N THR A 53 -14.89 -18.23 -1.87
CA THR A 53 -15.46 -17.88 -0.58
C THR A 53 -14.37 -17.30 0.32
N GLN A 54 -14.79 -16.59 1.37
CA GLN A 54 -13.81 -16.03 2.30
C GLN A 54 -13.00 -17.13 3.00
N VAL A 55 -13.61 -18.26 3.28
CA VAL A 55 -12.91 -19.39 3.91
C VAL A 55 -11.78 -19.89 3.00
N LYS A 56 -12.12 -20.15 1.72
CA LYS A 56 -11.13 -20.63 0.76
C LYS A 56 -10.07 -19.58 0.48
N ALA A 57 -10.49 -18.32 0.35
CA ALA A 57 -9.56 -17.23 0.10
C ALA A 57 -8.58 -17.06 1.26
N ALA A 58 -9.07 -17.14 2.49
CA ALA A 58 -8.20 -17.00 3.68
C ALA A 58 -7.14 -18.10 3.69
N ALA A 59 -7.52 -19.34 3.38
CA ALA A 59 -6.60 -20.46 3.31
C ALA A 59 -5.55 -20.23 2.23
N LEU A 60 -5.97 -19.77 1.05
CA LEU A 60 -5.06 -19.51 -0.07
C LEU A 60 -4.10 -18.37 0.24
N LEU A 61 -4.61 -17.31 0.85
CA LEU A 61 -3.80 -16.13 1.15
C LEU A 61 -2.96 -16.29 2.42
N GLY A 62 -3.21 -17.34 3.20
CA GLY A 62 -2.46 -17.58 4.42
C GLY A 62 -2.72 -16.56 5.51
N ILE A 63 -3.94 -16.07 5.60
CA ILE A 63 -4.34 -15.13 6.65
C ILE A 63 -5.61 -15.65 7.33
N PRO A 64 -5.81 -15.31 8.61
CA PRO A 64 -7.04 -15.74 9.31
C PRO A 64 -8.27 -15.15 8.65
N GLN A 65 -9.34 -15.93 8.60
CA GLN A 65 -10.58 -15.49 7.96
C GLN A 65 -11.12 -14.19 8.55
N PRO A 66 -11.14 -13.98 9.88
CA PRO A 66 -11.60 -12.70 10.41
C PRO A 66 -10.78 -11.52 9.93
N LYS A 67 -9.47 -11.72 9.73
CA LYS A 67 -8.60 -10.67 9.23
C LYS A 67 -8.89 -10.36 7.77
N LEU A 68 -9.13 -11.39 6.96
CA LEU A 68 -9.52 -11.21 5.57
C LEU A 68 -10.87 -10.46 5.51
N SER A 69 -11.83 -10.88 6.31
CA SER A 69 -13.13 -10.23 6.36
C SER A 69 -13.00 -8.74 6.70
N SER A 70 -12.19 -8.42 7.71
CA SER A 70 -11.95 -7.03 8.10
C SER A 70 -11.28 -6.23 6.97
N MET A 71 -10.30 -6.84 6.33
CA MET A 71 -9.60 -6.21 5.20
C MET A 71 -10.58 -5.84 4.08
N LEU A 72 -11.46 -6.77 3.72
CA LEU A 72 -12.41 -6.56 2.64
C LEU A 72 -13.47 -5.51 2.99
N ARG A 73 -13.67 -5.24 4.29
CA ARG A 73 -14.57 -4.18 4.75
C ARG A 73 -13.87 -2.83 4.89
N GLY A 74 -12.61 -2.74 4.50
CA GLY A 74 -11.87 -1.49 4.55
C GLY A 74 -10.97 -1.32 5.77
N GLN A 75 -10.85 -2.34 6.60
CA GLN A 75 -10.01 -2.29 7.80
C GLN A 75 -8.67 -2.94 7.51
N PHE A 76 -7.80 -2.20 6.80
CA PHE A 76 -6.53 -2.77 6.32
C PHE A 76 -5.31 -1.96 6.77
N ARG A 77 -5.47 -1.01 7.68
CA ARG A 77 -4.35 -0.16 8.13
C ARG A 77 -3.21 -0.97 8.72
N GLY A 78 -3.52 -2.07 9.40
CA GLY A 78 -2.52 -2.92 10.02
C GLY A 78 -1.80 -3.85 9.07
N LEU A 79 -2.20 -3.89 7.80
CA LEU A 79 -1.56 -4.72 6.80
C LEU A 79 -0.54 -3.91 6.02
N SER A 80 0.64 -4.48 5.80
CA SER A 80 1.66 -3.80 5.02
C SER A 80 1.38 -3.93 3.53
N GLU A 81 1.92 -3.01 2.75
CA GLU A 81 1.84 -3.07 1.29
C GLU A 81 2.46 -4.38 0.80
N ARG A 82 3.56 -4.80 1.43
CA ARG A 82 4.21 -6.05 1.07
C ARG A 82 3.27 -7.24 1.26
N LYS A 83 2.53 -7.28 2.37
CA LYS A 83 1.57 -8.36 2.62
C LYS A 83 0.47 -8.36 1.58
N LEU A 84 0.00 -7.19 1.19
CA LEU A 84 -1.04 -7.08 0.16
C LEU A 84 -0.52 -7.52 -1.20
N MET A 85 0.73 -7.16 -1.53
CA MET A 85 1.34 -7.64 -2.78
C MET A 85 1.53 -9.15 -2.75
N ASP A 86 1.89 -9.71 -1.59
CA ASP A 86 1.99 -11.16 -1.44
C ASP A 86 0.64 -11.84 -1.71
N CYS A 87 -0.44 -11.26 -1.23
CA CYS A 87 -1.78 -11.78 -1.50
C CYS A 87 -2.05 -11.83 -3.00
N LEU A 88 -1.66 -10.78 -3.73
CA LEU A 88 -1.85 -10.75 -5.18
C LEU A 88 -1.07 -11.86 -5.88
N THR A 89 0.17 -12.10 -5.46
CA THR A 89 0.94 -13.17 -6.08
C THR A 89 0.34 -14.53 -5.79
N ARG A 90 -0.21 -14.72 -4.60
CA ARG A 90 -0.90 -15.98 -4.26
C ARG A 90 -2.16 -16.18 -5.06
N LEU A 91 -2.74 -15.10 -5.58
CA LEU A 91 -3.92 -15.16 -6.45
C LEU A 91 -3.55 -15.28 -7.93
N GLY A 92 -2.28 -15.48 -8.24
CA GLY A 92 -1.83 -15.70 -9.60
C GLY A 92 -1.49 -14.42 -10.36
N GLN A 93 -1.29 -13.32 -9.65
CA GLN A 93 -0.92 -12.06 -10.29
C GLN A 93 0.58 -11.85 -10.24
N ASP A 94 1.14 -11.29 -11.30
CA ASP A 94 2.53 -10.84 -11.30
C ASP A 94 2.57 -9.42 -10.75
N VAL A 95 3.41 -9.21 -9.74
CA VAL A 95 3.59 -7.88 -9.14
C VAL A 95 4.98 -7.39 -9.51
N GLN A 96 5.05 -6.25 -10.19
CA GLN A 96 6.30 -5.65 -10.62
C GLN A 96 6.44 -4.27 -10.00
N ILE A 97 7.67 -3.92 -9.64
CA ILE A 97 7.97 -2.60 -9.11
C ILE A 97 8.84 -1.88 -10.14
N SER A 98 8.36 -0.74 -10.62
CA SER A 98 9.04 0.07 -11.61
C SER A 98 9.52 1.37 -10.96
N VAL A 99 10.79 1.68 -11.16
CA VAL A 99 11.36 2.92 -10.64
C VAL A 99 11.91 3.72 -11.81
N ARG A 100 11.50 4.98 -11.91
CA ARG A 100 11.91 5.84 -13.02
C ARG A 100 12.06 7.27 -12.53
N HIS A 101 12.69 8.10 -13.35
CA HIS A 101 12.82 9.50 -13.03
C HIS A 101 11.46 10.19 -13.08
N ALA A 102 11.16 10.98 -12.06
CA ALA A 102 9.95 11.79 -12.05
C ALA A 102 10.11 12.95 -13.04
N PRO A 103 9.00 13.49 -13.56
CA PRO A 103 9.07 14.71 -14.39
C PRO A 103 9.74 15.83 -13.60
N LYS A 104 10.56 16.62 -14.29
CA LYS A 104 11.31 17.71 -13.65
C LYS A 104 10.42 18.72 -12.98
N THR A 105 9.24 18.94 -13.55
CA THR A 105 8.29 19.91 -13.00
C THR A 105 7.64 19.44 -11.70
N GLN A 106 7.78 18.16 -11.39
CA GLN A 106 7.14 17.57 -10.22
C GLN A 106 7.94 17.79 -8.94
N GLY A 107 9.25 17.96 -9.05
CA GLY A 107 10.14 18.10 -7.90
C GLY A 107 10.38 16.79 -7.19
N GLN A 108 9.38 16.31 -6.48
CA GLN A 108 9.43 15.04 -5.77
C GLN A 108 8.67 13.98 -6.55
N GLY A 109 9.19 12.75 -6.51
CA GLY A 109 8.53 11.64 -7.17
C GLY A 109 7.26 11.20 -6.43
N ALA A 110 6.47 10.41 -7.09
CA ALA A 110 5.21 9.89 -6.55
C ALA A 110 5.25 8.37 -6.48
N LEU A 111 4.57 7.83 -5.49
CA LEU A 111 4.35 6.39 -5.37
C LEU A 111 2.94 6.09 -5.86
N SER A 112 2.82 5.19 -6.83
CA SER A 112 1.52 4.87 -7.39
C SER A 112 1.46 3.40 -7.79
N VAL A 113 0.24 2.90 -7.96
CA VAL A 113 -0.01 1.53 -8.39
C VAL A 113 -0.74 1.58 -9.72
N VAL A 114 -0.28 0.77 -10.66
CA VAL A 114 -0.88 0.65 -11.99
C VAL A 114 -1.27 -0.81 -12.18
N PHE A 115 -2.50 -1.04 -12.62
CA PHE A 115 -2.99 -2.38 -12.94
C PHE A 115 -3.13 -2.52 -14.44
N SER A 116 -2.64 -3.65 -14.96
CA SER A 116 -2.77 -3.94 -16.39
C SER A 116 -3.82 -4.98 -16.64
#